data_15ed42426e59dc784d452679a46c40d5
#
_entry.id   15ed42426e59dc784d452679a46c40d5
#
_cell.length_a   1.000
_cell.length_b   1.000
_cell.length_c   1.000
_cell.angle_alpha   90.00
_cell.angle_beta   90.00
_cell.angle_gamma   90.00
#
_symmetry.space_group_name_H-M   'P 1'
#
loop_
_entity.id
_entity.type
_entity.pdbx_description
1 polymer ?
#
loop_
_entity_poly.entity_id
_entity_poly.type
_entity_poly.pdbx_seq_one_letter_code
_entity_poly.pdbx_strand_id
1 'polypeptide(L)'
;MRVLICDDHVVFAESLAHLLRRQGTEVVAATYHPDQALAVLRGQPVDVCLLDVMFETVSVLDRLPEIRRAAPRCHMVLLSVRVDGQVLAASQAAGVQGVADKRLPAAEILRILDRVHAGERVVRAAATASPAIYGTPPGFARRMAAFLTPRERQVLGALVRGQDTTRLARELGIAGTTARCHIQSVLTKLGAHSRLEAATMAVRFGMVNPETGRWLLPDDVP
;
A
#
# COMPACT_ATOMS: atom_id res chain seq x y z
N MET A 1 -11.38 18.95 9.54
CA MET A 1 -10.08 18.25 9.67
C MET A 1 -9.28 18.45 8.38
N ARG A 2 -8.04 18.94 8.51
CA ARG A 2 -7.09 19.15 7.41
C ARG A 2 -6.09 18.00 7.40
N VAL A 3 -6.06 17.26 6.30
CA VAL A 3 -5.27 16.02 6.18
C VAL A 3 -4.17 16.19 5.13
N LEU A 4 -2.95 15.82 5.49
CA LEU A 4 -1.85 15.61 4.56
C LEU A 4 -1.67 14.11 4.36
N ILE A 5 -1.52 13.66 3.12
CA ILE A 5 -1.18 12.28 2.77
C ILE A 5 0.24 12.26 2.21
N CYS A 6 1.07 11.33 2.67
CA CYS A 6 2.41 11.10 2.14
C CYS A 6 2.62 9.62 1.89
N ASP A 7 2.67 9.22 0.63
CA ASP A 7 2.74 7.83 0.19
C ASP A 7 3.25 7.77 -1.26
N ASP A 8 4.29 7.01 -1.53
CA ASP A 8 4.88 6.87 -2.88
C ASP A 8 4.00 6.06 -3.85
N HIS A 9 3.01 5.34 -3.33
CA HIS A 9 1.99 4.68 -4.13
C HIS A 9 0.93 5.70 -4.58
N VAL A 10 1.22 6.42 -5.66
CA VAL A 10 0.42 7.55 -6.17
C VAL A 10 -1.07 7.20 -6.27
N VAL A 11 -1.41 6.03 -6.82
CA VAL A 11 -2.81 5.59 -7.00
C VAL A 11 -3.52 5.43 -5.64
N PHE A 12 -2.83 4.89 -4.65
CA PHE A 12 -3.37 4.76 -3.29
C PHE A 12 -3.60 6.14 -2.66
N ALA A 13 -2.58 7.00 -2.70
CA ALA A 13 -2.65 8.36 -2.14
C ALA A 13 -3.80 9.18 -2.75
N GLU A 14 -3.91 9.19 -4.07
CA GLU A 14 -4.94 9.93 -4.80
C GLU A 14 -6.35 9.34 -4.57
N SER A 15 -6.48 8.02 -4.54
CA SER A 15 -7.75 7.36 -4.25
C SER A 15 -8.23 7.67 -2.84
N LEU A 16 -7.33 7.62 -1.85
CA LEU A 16 -7.64 7.97 -0.46
C LEU A 16 -7.97 9.46 -0.33
N ALA A 17 -7.22 10.34 -1.00
CA ALA A 17 -7.51 11.76 -1.04
C ALA A 17 -8.90 12.06 -1.62
N HIS A 18 -9.25 11.38 -2.70
CA HIS A 18 -10.58 11.50 -3.31
C HIS A 18 -11.70 11.08 -2.33
N LEU A 19 -11.54 9.95 -1.66
CA LEU A 19 -12.51 9.47 -0.67
C LEU A 19 -12.67 10.42 0.51
N LEU A 20 -11.56 10.96 1.04
CA LEU A 20 -11.56 11.93 2.13
C LEU A 20 -12.32 13.21 1.73
N ARG A 21 -12.03 13.76 0.54
CA ARG A 21 -12.74 14.95 0.02
C ARG A 21 -14.24 14.70 -0.13
N ARG A 22 -14.64 13.53 -0.59
CA ARG A 22 -16.07 13.16 -0.70
C ARG A 22 -16.79 13.10 0.65
N GLN A 23 -16.08 12.90 1.74
CA GLN A 23 -16.63 12.91 3.10
C GLN A 23 -16.50 14.28 3.80
N GLY A 24 -16.16 15.33 3.06
CA GLY A 24 -16.03 16.68 3.58
C GLY A 24 -14.73 16.96 4.32
N THR A 25 -13.73 16.08 4.22
CA THR A 25 -12.39 16.31 4.77
C THR A 25 -11.56 17.14 3.80
N GLU A 26 -10.93 18.19 4.31
CA GLU A 26 -9.98 18.99 3.53
C GLU A 26 -8.66 18.23 3.38
N VAL A 27 -8.34 17.79 2.18
CA VAL A 27 -7.02 17.22 1.85
C VAL A 27 -6.12 18.33 1.37
N VAL A 28 -5.21 18.76 2.26
CA VAL A 28 -4.26 19.85 2.05
C VAL A 28 -3.31 19.54 0.89
N ALA A 29 -2.76 18.34 0.89
CA ALA A 29 -1.94 17.83 -0.20
C ALA A 29 -1.89 16.29 -0.17
N ALA A 30 -1.65 15.69 -1.34
CA ALA A 30 -1.09 14.36 -1.48
C ALA A 30 0.36 14.53 -1.95
N THR A 31 1.30 13.93 -1.23
CA THR A 31 2.73 14.01 -1.49
C THR A 31 3.30 12.60 -1.61
N TYR A 32 4.39 12.45 -2.35
CA TYR A 32 4.93 11.15 -2.72
C TYR A 32 6.35 10.92 -2.19
N HIS A 33 6.84 11.89 -1.40
CA HIS A 33 8.15 11.82 -0.75
C HIS A 33 8.11 12.56 0.59
N PRO A 34 8.81 12.09 1.65
CA PRO A 34 8.82 12.72 2.96
C PRO A 34 9.27 14.19 2.97
N ASP A 35 10.18 14.59 2.08
CA ASP A 35 10.63 15.98 1.98
C ASP A 35 9.51 16.92 1.49
N GLN A 36 8.66 16.44 0.58
CA GLN A 36 7.48 17.19 0.14
C GLN A 36 6.48 17.37 1.29
N ALA A 37 6.25 16.31 2.06
CA ALA A 37 5.40 16.37 3.24
C ALA A 37 5.94 17.37 4.28
N LEU A 38 7.24 17.38 4.53
CA LEU A 38 7.89 18.35 5.42
C LEU A 38 7.74 19.79 4.93
N ALA A 39 7.86 20.02 3.63
CA ALA A 39 7.64 21.34 3.04
C ALA A 39 6.20 21.84 3.30
N VAL A 40 5.20 20.97 3.10
CA VAL A 40 3.79 21.28 3.38
C VAL A 40 3.58 21.57 4.86
N LEU A 41 4.10 20.72 5.77
CA LEU A 41 3.96 20.86 7.21
C LEU A 41 4.58 22.14 7.78
N ARG A 42 5.62 22.66 7.12
CA ARG A 42 6.24 23.95 7.48
C ARG A 42 5.47 25.17 6.95
N GLY A 43 4.78 24.99 5.82
CA GLY A 43 4.12 26.09 5.11
C GLY A 43 2.67 26.34 5.53
N GLN A 44 1.97 25.33 6.03
CA GLN A 44 0.55 25.46 6.37
C GLN A 44 0.12 24.49 7.47
N PRO A 45 -0.96 24.84 8.20
CA PRO A 45 -1.44 24.01 9.28
C PRO A 45 -2.10 22.73 8.77
N VAL A 46 -1.73 21.61 9.38
CA VAL A 46 -2.24 20.25 9.14
C VAL A 46 -2.69 19.67 10.46
N ASP A 47 -3.90 19.11 10.49
CA ASP A 47 -4.45 18.50 11.71
C ASP A 47 -3.99 17.05 11.85
N VAL A 48 -3.99 16.29 10.74
CA VAL A 48 -3.54 14.89 10.69
C VAL A 48 -2.64 14.68 9.49
N CYS A 49 -1.47 14.09 9.72
CA CYS A 49 -0.54 13.67 8.67
C CYS A 49 -0.55 12.13 8.57
N LEU A 50 -0.95 11.63 7.43
CA LEU A 50 -0.95 10.21 7.09
C LEU A 50 0.34 9.88 6.35
N LEU A 51 1.14 8.97 6.89
CA LEU A 51 2.49 8.69 6.42
C LEU A 51 2.66 7.21 6.10
N ASP A 52 3.05 6.88 4.89
CA ASP A 52 3.59 5.54 4.63
C ASP A 52 4.87 5.32 5.43
N VAL A 53 5.05 4.10 5.93
CA VAL A 53 6.28 3.73 6.65
C VAL A 53 7.43 3.51 5.69
N MET A 54 7.18 2.94 4.52
CA MET A 54 8.21 2.53 3.56
C MET A 54 8.06 3.27 2.25
N PHE A 55 9.09 4.03 1.91
CA PHE A 55 9.33 4.58 0.58
C PHE A 55 10.40 3.75 -0.12
N GLU A 56 10.50 3.79 -1.45
CA GLU A 56 11.42 2.95 -2.24
C GLU A 56 12.85 2.86 -1.66
N THR A 57 13.37 3.95 -1.10
CA THR A 57 14.76 4.04 -0.63
C THR A 57 14.89 4.48 0.83
N VAL A 58 13.81 4.91 1.48
CA VAL A 58 13.86 5.54 2.81
C VAL A 58 12.70 5.07 3.68
N SER A 59 13.00 4.75 4.93
CA SER A 59 11.96 4.58 5.95
C SER A 59 11.56 5.94 6.54
N VAL A 60 10.27 6.22 6.64
CA VAL A 60 9.78 7.43 7.30
C VAL A 60 10.07 7.43 8.80
N LEU A 61 10.34 6.25 9.38
CA LEU A 61 10.59 6.14 10.82
C LEU A 61 11.75 7.02 11.29
N ASP A 62 12.80 7.13 10.47
CA ASP A 62 13.97 7.96 10.77
C ASP A 62 13.67 9.47 10.64
N ARG A 63 12.60 9.82 9.93
CA ARG A 63 12.17 11.21 9.71
C ARG A 63 11.10 11.69 10.70
N LEU A 64 10.51 10.79 11.50
CA LEU A 64 9.45 11.13 12.46
C LEU A 64 9.85 12.25 13.44
N PRO A 65 11.09 12.31 14.00
CA PRO A 65 11.49 13.40 14.87
C PRO A 65 11.52 14.75 14.15
N GLU A 66 11.87 14.78 12.87
CA GLU A 66 11.87 15.99 12.07
C GLU A 66 10.45 16.46 11.75
N ILE A 67 9.57 15.52 11.37
CA ILE A 67 8.14 15.78 11.13
C ILE A 67 7.47 16.32 12.38
N ARG A 68 7.75 15.73 13.55
CA ARG A 68 7.23 16.20 14.84
C ARG A 68 7.68 17.63 15.16
N ARG A 69 8.94 17.96 14.88
CA ARG A 69 9.46 19.33 15.07
C ARG A 69 8.84 20.34 14.10
N ALA A 70 8.59 19.93 12.86
CA ALA A 70 7.98 20.78 11.84
C ALA A 70 6.51 21.10 12.16
N ALA A 71 5.77 20.14 12.71
CA ALA A 71 4.35 20.27 13.02
C ALA A 71 4.02 19.67 14.41
N PRO A 72 4.35 20.34 15.53
CA PRO A 72 4.20 19.78 16.88
C PRO A 72 2.75 19.44 17.25
N ARG A 73 1.78 20.13 16.67
CA ARG A 73 0.34 19.94 16.93
C ARG A 73 -0.32 18.96 15.97
N CYS A 74 0.36 18.58 14.90
CA CYS A 74 -0.17 17.64 13.92
C CYS A 74 -0.18 16.22 14.51
N HIS A 75 -1.31 15.55 14.39
CA HIS A 75 -1.41 14.13 14.72
C HIS A 75 -0.78 13.32 13.59
N MET A 76 0.10 12.38 13.93
CA MET A 76 0.73 11.49 12.96
C MET A 76 0.03 10.14 12.97
N VAL A 77 -0.31 9.63 11.79
CA VAL A 77 -0.82 8.28 11.57
C VAL A 77 0.10 7.58 10.58
N LEU A 78 0.70 6.49 10.99
CA LEU A 78 1.50 5.65 10.12
C LEU A 78 0.63 4.64 9.39
N LEU A 79 0.84 4.52 8.09
CA LEU A 79 0.33 3.43 7.27
C LEU A 79 1.46 2.44 7.00
N SER A 80 1.23 1.17 7.26
CA SER A 80 2.22 0.13 7.00
C SER A 80 1.55 -1.15 6.54
N VAL A 81 2.16 -1.84 5.60
CA VAL A 81 1.75 -3.21 5.23
C VAL A 81 2.12 -4.21 6.32
N ARG A 82 3.15 -3.88 7.11
CA ARG A 82 3.62 -4.70 8.24
C ARG A 82 3.71 -3.82 9.48
N VAL A 83 2.86 -4.11 10.45
CA VAL A 83 2.92 -3.48 11.78
C VAL A 83 3.66 -4.43 12.71
N ASP A 84 4.98 -4.33 12.73
CA ASP A 84 5.85 -5.11 13.59
C ASP A 84 6.34 -4.33 14.82
N GLY A 85 7.15 -5.00 15.66
CA GLY A 85 7.67 -4.40 16.88
C GLY A 85 8.54 -3.16 16.64
N GLN A 86 9.24 -3.09 15.52
CA GLN A 86 10.08 -1.94 15.16
C GLN A 86 9.22 -0.71 14.85
N VAL A 87 8.17 -0.90 14.03
CA VAL A 87 7.21 0.17 13.70
C VAL A 87 6.52 0.67 14.96
N LEU A 88 6.10 -0.24 15.84
CA LEU A 88 5.44 0.13 17.10
C LEU A 88 6.37 0.88 18.05
N ALA A 89 7.61 0.42 18.23
CA ALA A 89 8.58 1.08 19.09
C ALA A 89 8.93 2.49 18.58
N ALA A 90 9.21 2.64 17.28
CA ALA A 90 9.48 3.93 16.65
C ALA A 90 8.28 4.88 16.75
N SER A 91 7.06 4.36 16.55
CA SER A 91 5.82 5.13 16.70
C SER A 91 5.64 5.68 18.10
N GLN A 92 5.91 4.86 19.13
CA GLN A 92 5.82 5.28 20.53
C GLN A 92 6.87 6.34 20.85
N ALA A 93 8.12 6.13 20.45
CA ALA A 93 9.23 7.05 20.69
C ALA A 93 8.99 8.43 20.04
N ALA A 94 8.40 8.46 18.86
CA ALA A 94 8.09 9.70 18.12
C ALA A 94 6.73 10.31 18.52
N GLY A 95 5.99 9.72 19.44
CA GLY A 95 4.68 10.20 19.86
C GLY A 95 3.63 10.16 18.73
N VAL A 96 3.68 9.13 17.89
CA VAL A 96 2.68 8.88 16.85
C VAL A 96 1.35 8.50 17.49
N GLN A 97 0.24 9.06 17.01
CA GLN A 97 -1.09 8.82 17.56
C GLN A 97 -1.81 7.63 16.91
N GLY A 98 -1.50 7.34 15.64
CA GLY A 98 -2.14 6.24 14.91
C GLY A 98 -1.14 5.34 14.19
N VAL A 99 -1.41 4.04 14.21
CA VAL A 99 -0.75 3.07 13.31
C VAL A 99 -1.84 2.21 12.68
N ALA A 100 -1.88 2.15 11.37
CA ALA A 100 -2.87 1.42 10.62
C ALA A 100 -2.24 0.53 9.54
N ASP A 101 -2.83 -0.63 9.34
CA ASP A 101 -2.47 -1.49 8.22
C ASP A 101 -3.01 -0.90 6.91
N LYS A 102 -2.13 -0.71 5.93
CA LYS A 102 -2.47 -0.19 4.60
C LYS A 102 -3.52 -1.03 3.87
N ARG A 103 -3.66 -2.30 4.25
CA ARG A 103 -4.63 -3.25 3.66
C ARG A 103 -6.03 -3.12 4.25
N LEU A 104 -6.22 -2.29 5.25
CA LEU A 104 -7.56 -2.04 5.80
C LEU A 104 -8.47 -1.43 4.74
N PRO A 105 -9.78 -1.74 4.80
CA PRO A 105 -10.76 -1.00 4.01
C PRO A 105 -10.64 0.50 4.24
N ALA A 106 -10.79 1.30 3.18
CA ALA A 106 -10.69 2.76 3.30
C ALA A 106 -11.59 3.34 4.39
N ALA A 107 -12.79 2.79 4.58
CA ALA A 107 -13.69 3.18 5.66
C ALA A 107 -13.11 2.97 7.08
N GLU A 108 -12.24 1.99 7.27
CA GLU A 108 -11.53 1.78 8.54
C GLU A 108 -10.42 2.82 8.72
N ILE A 109 -9.67 3.12 7.65
CA ILE A 109 -8.65 4.18 7.68
C ILE A 109 -9.31 5.51 8.06
N LEU A 110 -10.45 5.83 7.45
CA LEU A 110 -11.21 7.04 7.76
C LEU A 110 -11.62 7.10 9.24
N ARG A 111 -12.16 5.99 9.79
CA ARG A 111 -12.49 5.93 11.24
C ARG A 111 -11.27 6.10 12.14
N ILE A 112 -10.12 5.60 11.74
CA ILE A 112 -8.86 5.81 12.47
C ILE A 112 -8.48 7.29 12.47
N LEU A 113 -8.59 7.97 11.32
CA LEU A 113 -8.30 9.40 11.21
C LEU A 113 -9.22 10.24 12.11
N ASP A 114 -10.53 9.95 12.12
CA ASP A 114 -11.50 10.67 12.96
C ASP A 114 -11.20 10.48 14.45
N ARG A 115 -10.89 9.26 14.88
CA ARG A 115 -10.53 8.96 16.26
C ARG A 115 -9.22 9.63 16.68
N VAL A 116 -8.21 9.59 15.80
CA VAL A 116 -6.93 10.27 16.05
C VAL A 116 -7.11 11.78 16.11
N HIS A 117 -7.93 12.35 15.23
CA HIS A 117 -8.26 13.78 15.26
C HIS A 117 -9.00 14.17 16.55
N ALA A 118 -9.83 13.28 17.09
CA ALA A 118 -10.47 13.45 18.40
C ALA A 118 -9.51 13.28 19.60
N GLY A 119 -8.21 13.03 19.34
CA GLY A 119 -7.18 12.90 20.37
C GLY A 119 -6.95 11.48 20.89
N GLU A 120 -7.61 10.48 20.31
CA GLU A 120 -7.38 9.08 20.69
C GLU A 120 -6.05 8.56 20.15
N ARG A 121 -5.44 7.61 20.88
CA ARG A 121 -4.35 6.80 20.36
C ARG A 121 -4.91 5.49 19.77
N VAL A 122 -4.67 5.28 18.50
CA VAL A 122 -5.22 4.13 17.78
C VAL A 122 -4.09 3.31 17.17
N VAL A 123 -3.82 2.15 17.75
CA VAL A 123 -2.96 1.15 17.12
C VAL A 123 -3.85 0.05 16.57
N ARG A 124 -4.00 0.00 15.27
CA ARG A 124 -4.64 -1.09 14.53
C ARG A 124 -3.57 -1.83 13.75
N ALA A 125 -2.76 -2.62 14.45
CA ALA A 125 -2.18 -3.78 13.82
C ALA A 125 -3.38 -4.64 13.39
N ALA A 126 -3.41 -5.06 12.13
CA ALA A 126 -4.22 -6.23 11.80
C ALA A 126 -3.82 -7.27 12.85
N ALA A 127 -4.81 -7.81 13.58
CA ALA A 127 -4.55 -8.75 14.65
C ALA A 127 -3.44 -9.70 14.19
N THR A 128 -2.44 -9.92 15.04
CA THR A 128 -1.36 -10.87 14.79
C THR A 128 -1.96 -12.27 14.67
N ALA A 129 -2.66 -12.48 13.61
CA ALA A 129 -2.90 -13.76 13.06
C ALA A 129 -1.79 -13.95 12.03
N SER A 130 -1.03 -14.99 12.18
CA SER A 130 -0.29 -15.72 11.14
C SER A 130 -0.76 -15.31 9.75
N PRO A 131 0.01 -15.31 8.65
CA PRO A 131 -0.42 -14.75 7.36
C PRO A 131 -1.67 -15.45 6.81
N ALA A 132 -2.71 -15.42 7.58
CA ALA A 132 -4.07 -15.63 7.18
C ALA A 132 -4.48 -14.31 6.56
N ILE A 133 -4.27 -14.23 5.30
CA ILE A 133 -4.84 -13.35 4.34
C ILE A 133 -6.33 -13.27 4.65
N TYR A 134 -6.69 -12.29 5.47
CA TYR A 134 -8.08 -12.13 5.87
C TYR A 134 -8.84 -11.44 4.77
N GLY A 135 -9.81 -12.22 4.27
CA GLY A 135 -11.07 -11.69 3.81
C GLY A 135 -10.98 -10.54 2.84
N THR A 136 -10.16 -10.68 1.80
CA THR A 136 -10.48 -9.98 0.57
C THR A 136 -11.89 -10.45 0.21
N PRO A 137 -12.89 -9.55 0.08
CA PRO A 137 -14.24 -9.97 -0.26
C PRO A 137 -14.19 -10.94 -1.43
N PRO A 138 -14.98 -12.01 -1.45
CA PRO A 138 -15.09 -12.86 -2.61
C PRO A 138 -15.33 -11.97 -3.83
N GLY A 139 -14.40 -11.92 -4.78
CA GLY A 139 -14.46 -11.04 -5.94
C GLY A 139 -13.46 -9.87 -5.96
N PHE A 140 -12.84 -9.46 -4.87
CA PHE A 140 -11.81 -8.38 -4.92
C PHE A 140 -10.62 -8.82 -5.78
N ALA A 141 -10.08 -9.98 -5.52
CA ALA A 141 -9.00 -10.55 -6.31
C ALA A 141 -9.39 -10.74 -7.79
N ARG A 142 -10.64 -11.15 -8.06
CA ARG A 142 -11.17 -11.20 -9.42
C ARG A 142 -11.24 -9.81 -10.07
N ARG A 143 -11.69 -8.79 -9.33
CA ARG A 143 -11.70 -7.40 -9.82
C ARG A 143 -10.30 -6.90 -10.09
N MET A 144 -9.34 -7.13 -9.20
CA MET A 144 -7.94 -6.73 -9.43
C MET A 144 -7.31 -7.49 -10.60
N ALA A 145 -7.64 -8.77 -10.75
CA ALA A 145 -7.18 -9.59 -11.88
C ALA A 145 -7.76 -9.13 -13.24
N ALA A 146 -8.95 -8.53 -13.25
CA ALA A 146 -9.55 -7.95 -14.45
C ALA A 146 -8.74 -6.78 -15.03
N PHE A 147 -7.98 -6.07 -14.19
CA PHE A 147 -7.09 -4.98 -14.64
C PHE A 147 -5.75 -5.47 -15.22
N LEU A 148 -5.45 -6.78 -15.12
CA LEU A 148 -4.24 -7.32 -15.70
C LEU A 148 -4.42 -7.55 -17.21
N THR A 149 -3.52 -6.98 -17.98
CA THR A 149 -3.43 -7.25 -19.42
C THR A 149 -3.06 -8.71 -19.68
N PRO A 150 -3.33 -9.28 -20.86
CA PRO A 150 -2.92 -10.64 -21.20
C PRO A 150 -1.43 -10.92 -20.95
N ARG A 151 -0.59 -9.90 -21.18
CA ARG A 151 0.85 -9.99 -20.94
C ARG A 151 1.19 -10.06 -19.46
N GLU A 152 0.53 -9.27 -18.63
CA GLU A 152 0.71 -9.28 -17.18
C GLU A 152 0.19 -10.59 -16.55
N ARG A 153 -0.87 -11.18 -17.10
CA ARG A 153 -1.36 -12.52 -16.70
C ARG A 153 -0.32 -13.60 -16.99
N GLN A 154 0.36 -13.54 -18.14
CA GLN A 154 1.47 -14.44 -18.47
C GLN A 154 2.64 -14.28 -17.49
N VAL A 155 2.98 -13.03 -17.16
CA VAL A 155 4.02 -12.72 -16.16
C VAL A 155 3.65 -13.28 -14.79
N LEU A 156 2.41 -13.09 -14.34
CA LEU A 156 1.93 -13.61 -13.06
C LEU A 156 2.00 -15.14 -13.02
N GLY A 157 1.61 -15.80 -14.10
CA GLY A 157 1.77 -17.26 -14.24
C GLY A 157 3.23 -17.73 -14.16
N ALA A 158 4.17 -16.98 -14.73
CA ALA A 158 5.59 -17.25 -14.63
C ALA A 158 6.13 -17.05 -13.19
N LEU A 159 5.64 -16.03 -12.47
CA LEU A 159 5.98 -15.81 -11.06
C LEU A 159 5.48 -16.97 -10.18
N VAL A 160 4.28 -17.50 -10.44
CA VAL A 160 3.73 -18.66 -9.72
C VAL A 160 4.60 -19.90 -9.93
N ARG A 161 5.15 -20.09 -11.13
CA ARG A 161 6.13 -21.17 -11.42
C ARG A 161 7.53 -20.91 -10.83
N GLY A 162 7.73 -19.84 -10.06
CA GLY A 162 9.01 -19.52 -9.45
C GLY A 162 10.10 -19.07 -10.44
N GLN A 163 9.72 -18.55 -11.61
CA GLN A 163 10.68 -18.14 -12.62
C GLN A 163 11.39 -16.82 -12.22
N ASP A 164 12.69 -16.78 -12.42
CA ASP A 164 13.46 -15.55 -12.34
C ASP A 164 13.23 -14.64 -13.56
N THR A 165 13.70 -13.38 -13.47
CA THR A 165 13.50 -12.38 -14.53
C THR A 165 14.12 -12.81 -15.86
N THR A 166 15.25 -13.51 -15.83
CA THR A 166 15.99 -13.91 -17.04
C THR A 166 15.24 -15.01 -17.79
N ARG A 167 14.75 -16.00 -17.06
CA ARG A 167 13.93 -17.11 -17.60
C ARG A 167 12.60 -16.59 -18.13
N LEU A 168 11.93 -15.73 -17.36
CA LEU A 168 10.70 -15.08 -17.77
C LEU A 168 10.88 -14.25 -19.05
N ALA A 169 11.93 -13.42 -19.12
CA ALA A 169 12.22 -12.61 -20.30
C ALA A 169 12.44 -13.48 -21.56
N ARG A 170 13.18 -14.59 -21.40
CA ARG A 170 13.44 -15.54 -22.49
C ARG A 170 12.17 -16.23 -22.95
N GLU A 171 11.35 -16.74 -22.02
CA GLU A 171 10.09 -17.42 -22.33
C GLU A 171 9.10 -16.50 -23.03
N LEU A 172 9.07 -15.25 -22.62
CA LEU A 172 8.17 -14.25 -23.19
C LEU A 172 8.73 -13.53 -24.44
N GLY A 173 9.98 -13.79 -24.83
CA GLY A 173 10.62 -13.16 -26.00
C GLY A 173 10.79 -11.64 -25.85
N ILE A 174 11.11 -11.15 -24.65
CA ILE A 174 11.27 -9.74 -24.34
C ILE A 174 12.61 -9.43 -23.67
N ALA A 175 13.01 -8.16 -23.68
CA ALA A 175 14.20 -7.71 -22.96
C ALA A 175 14.00 -7.85 -21.44
N GLY A 176 15.09 -8.11 -20.69
CA GLY A 176 15.05 -8.22 -19.23
C GLY A 176 14.57 -6.96 -18.52
N THR A 177 14.81 -5.79 -19.09
CA THR A 177 14.28 -4.50 -18.61
C THR A 177 12.74 -4.46 -18.75
N THR A 178 12.22 -4.86 -19.89
CA THR A 178 10.76 -4.95 -20.15
C THR A 178 10.10 -5.96 -19.23
N ALA A 179 10.75 -7.09 -18.97
CA ALA A 179 10.26 -8.09 -18.00
C ALA A 179 10.14 -7.49 -16.59
N ARG A 180 11.13 -6.70 -16.14
CA ARG A 180 11.06 -6.00 -14.85
C ARG A 180 9.90 -5.01 -14.79
N CYS A 181 9.68 -4.23 -15.84
CA CYS A 181 8.55 -3.31 -15.92
C CYS A 181 7.21 -4.04 -15.81
N HIS A 182 7.03 -5.16 -16.51
CA HIS A 182 5.81 -5.95 -16.41
C HIS A 182 5.63 -6.57 -15.01
N ILE A 183 6.71 -7.05 -14.39
CA ILE A 183 6.65 -7.57 -13.01
C ILE A 183 6.20 -6.43 -12.09
N GLN A 184 6.82 -5.26 -12.17
CA GLN A 184 6.46 -4.12 -11.32
C GLN A 184 4.99 -3.71 -11.54
N SER A 185 4.54 -3.66 -12.79
CA SER A 185 3.13 -3.38 -13.12
C SER A 185 2.17 -4.39 -12.49
N VAL A 186 2.50 -5.68 -12.53
CA VAL A 186 1.72 -6.74 -11.86
C VAL A 186 1.67 -6.53 -10.36
N LEU A 187 2.82 -6.26 -9.73
CA LEU A 187 2.88 -6.02 -8.28
C LEU A 187 2.00 -4.83 -7.89
N THR A 188 2.15 -3.72 -8.59
CA THR A 188 1.37 -2.50 -8.35
C THR A 188 -0.14 -2.74 -8.51
N LYS A 189 -0.55 -3.42 -9.60
CA LYS A 189 -1.97 -3.69 -9.87
C LYS A 189 -2.60 -4.66 -8.87
N LEU A 190 -1.83 -5.63 -8.36
CA LEU A 190 -2.28 -6.56 -7.32
C LEU A 190 -2.13 -6.00 -5.90
N GLY A 191 -1.46 -4.86 -5.73
CA GLY A 191 -1.13 -4.34 -4.42
C GLY A 191 -0.15 -5.25 -3.67
N ALA A 192 0.70 -5.98 -4.39
CA ALA A 192 1.68 -6.90 -3.84
C ALA A 192 3.06 -6.22 -3.73
N HIS A 193 3.77 -6.46 -2.62
CA HIS A 193 5.08 -5.85 -2.35
C HIS A 193 6.26 -6.76 -2.72
N SER A 194 5.96 -8.00 -3.12
CA SER A 194 6.98 -8.96 -3.55
C SER A 194 6.43 -9.93 -4.59
N ARG A 195 7.35 -10.52 -5.37
CA ARG A 195 7.00 -11.59 -6.34
C ARG A 195 6.35 -12.77 -5.65
N LEU A 196 6.85 -13.14 -4.47
CA LEU A 196 6.31 -14.25 -3.69
C LEU A 196 4.90 -13.95 -3.22
N GLU A 197 4.63 -12.72 -2.79
CA GLU A 197 3.31 -12.28 -2.38
C GLU A 197 2.33 -12.30 -3.55
N ALA A 198 2.70 -11.75 -4.71
CA ALA A 198 1.88 -11.78 -5.91
C ALA A 198 1.57 -13.23 -6.35
N ALA A 199 2.56 -14.12 -6.33
CA ALA A 199 2.38 -15.53 -6.66
C ALA A 199 1.44 -16.23 -5.67
N THR A 200 1.63 -16.00 -4.36
CA THR A 200 0.78 -16.54 -3.30
C THR A 200 -0.66 -16.05 -3.43
N MET A 201 -0.86 -14.76 -3.69
CA MET A 201 -2.18 -14.19 -3.95
C MET A 201 -2.85 -14.84 -5.17
N ALA A 202 -2.10 -14.97 -6.28
CA ALA A 202 -2.61 -15.55 -7.53
C ALA A 202 -3.13 -16.97 -7.34
N VAL A 203 -2.40 -17.81 -6.64
CA VAL A 203 -2.78 -19.21 -6.33
C VAL A 203 -3.96 -19.25 -5.38
N ARG A 204 -3.86 -18.51 -4.28
CA ARG A 204 -4.88 -18.53 -3.22
C ARG A 204 -6.24 -18.04 -3.68
N PHE A 205 -6.27 -17.02 -4.53
CA PHE A 205 -7.53 -16.50 -5.06
C PHE A 205 -8.00 -17.19 -6.34
N GLY A 206 -7.35 -18.32 -6.71
CA GLY A 206 -7.73 -19.09 -7.87
C GLY A 206 -7.60 -18.35 -9.19
N MET A 207 -6.67 -17.38 -9.28
CA MET A 207 -6.38 -16.67 -10.52
C MET A 207 -5.51 -17.49 -11.46
N VAL A 208 -4.57 -18.25 -10.90
CA VAL A 208 -3.54 -19.02 -11.61
C VAL A 208 -3.44 -20.42 -11.01
N ASN A 209 -3.33 -21.43 -11.87
CA ASN A 209 -3.09 -22.80 -11.45
C ASN A 209 -1.65 -22.93 -10.89
N PRO A 210 -1.44 -23.46 -9.67
CA PRO A 210 -0.14 -23.50 -9.01
C PRO A 210 0.89 -24.37 -9.74
N GLU A 211 0.46 -25.42 -10.41
CA GLU A 211 1.36 -26.37 -11.09
C GLU A 211 1.74 -25.90 -12.48
N THR A 212 0.77 -25.39 -13.23
CA THR A 212 0.97 -25.04 -14.64
C THR A 212 1.23 -23.58 -14.89
N GLY A 213 0.95 -22.70 -13.91
CA GLY A 213 1.00 -21.27 -14.08
C GLY A 213 -0.09 -20.72 -15.04
N ARG A 214 -1.09 -21.55 -15.38
CA ARG A 214 -2.13 -21.19 -16.32
C ARG A 214 -3.18 -20.29 -15.67
N TRP A 215 -3.64 -19.26 -16.39
CA TRP A 215 -4.73 -18.38 -15.98
C TRP A 215 -6.05 -19.15 -15.88
N LEU A 216 -6.79 -18.98 -14.80
CA LEU A 216 -8.01 -19.73 -14.49
C LEU A 216 -9.29 -18.88 -14.56
N LEU A 217 -9.17 -17.54 -14.57
CA LEU A 217 -10.35 -16.68 -14.62
C LEU A 217 -10.80 -16.48 -16.07
N PRO A 218 -12.10 -16.26 -16.30
CA PRO A 218 -12.62 -15.88 -17.62
C PRO A 218 -11.95 -14.61 -18.14
N ASP A 219 -11.76 -14.52 -19.45
CA ASP A 219 -11.18 -13.34 -20.09
C ASP A 219 -12.17 -12.14 -20.11
N ASP A 220 -13.46 -12.42 -19.97
CA ASP A 220 -14.54 -11.44 -19.97
C ASP A 220 -15.04 -11.21 -18.54
N VAL A 221 -14.50 -10.18 -17.87
CA VAL A 221 -15.18 -9.52 -16.77
C VAL A 221 -15.32 -8.06 -17.19
N PRO A 222 -16.57 -7.59 -17.43
CA PRO A 222 -16.85 -6.20 -17.81
C PRO A 222 -16.44 -5.21 -16.73
#